data_1690b06e3b8de386412f682318139f6c
#
_entry.id   1690b06e3b8de386412f682318139f6c
#
_cell.length_a   1.000
_cell.length_b   1.000
_cell.length_c   1.000
_cell.angle_alpha   90.00
_cell.angle_beta   90.00
_cell.angle_gamma   90.00
#
_symmetry.space_group_name_H-M   'P 1'
#
loop_
_entity.id
_entity.type
_entity.pdbx_description
1 polymer ?
#
loop_
_entity_poly.entity_id
_entity_poly.type
_entity_poly.pdbx_seq_one_letter_code
_entity_poly.pdbx_strand_id
1 'polypeptide(L)'
;MNLETENTMSRDLTSPKRTAELEELLIDAEADDEQVQQTQPLLVRPWLLLLGLILVALNLRPALSSMAPMLSEVSKSLGLSASQAGLLTTLPVLCLGLFAPLAPVLARRFGAERVVLGILLTLAGGIILRSSFGEIGLFAGSVLAGASIGVIGVLLPGIVKRDFAKQAGTMTGVYTMALCLGAAMAAGATVPLSEHFDKSWAMGLGFWVIPALVA
;
A
#
# COMPACT_ATOMS: atom_id res chain seq x y z
N MET A 1 6.32 41.84 35.08
CA MET A 1 5.95 41.57 33.66
C MET A 1 4.49 41.13 33.74
N ASN A 2 3.59 41.97 33.16
CA ASN A 2 2.21 42.16 33.64
C ASN A 2 1.23 41.08 33.19
N LEU A 3 0.49 40.51 34.16
CA LEU A 3 -0.67 39.65 33.96
C LEU A 3 -1.79 40.27 33.08
N GLU A 4 -1.82 41.63 32.98
CA GLU A 4 -2.75 42.35 32.09
C GLU A 4 -2.43 42.22 30.60
N THR A 5 -1.17 42.08 30.23
CA THR A 5 -0.76 41.90 28.82
C THR A 5 -1.05 40.50 28.33
N GLU A 6 -1.00 39.48 29.18
CA GLU A 6 -1.31 38.10 28.84
C GLU A 6 -2.83 37.88 28.70
N ASN A 7 -3.61 38.59 29.52
CA ASN A 7 -5.08 38.51 29.47
C ASN A 7 -5.70 39.29 28.28
N THR A 8 -5.04 40.36 27.79
CA THR A 8 -5.46 41.07 26.59
C THR A 8 -5.12 40.26 25.33
N MET A 9 -3.97 39.61 25.29
CA MET A 9 -3.55 38.78 24.16
C MET A 9 -4.41 37.51 24.01
N SER A 10 -4.83 36.89 25.12
CA SER A 10 -5.73 35.73 25.09
C SER A 10 -7.17 36.08 24.69
N ARG A 11 -7.65 37.30 25.04
CA ARG A 11 -8.98 37.79 24.61
C ARG A 11 -9.04 38.14 23.14
N ASP A 12 -7.93 38.57 22.56
CA ASP A 12 -7.85 38.92 21.13
C ASP A 12 -7.81 37.65 20.24
N LEU A 13 -7.30 36.53 20.75
CA LEU A 13 -7.28 35.23 20.08
C LEU A 13 -8.66 34.53 20.01
N THR A 14 -9.56 34.86 20.94
CA THR A 14 -10.92 34.28 21.01
C THR A 14 -12.02 35.23 20.56
N SER A 15 -11.65 36.34 19.88
CA SER A 15 -12.64 37.26 19.36
C SER A 15 -13.48 36.62 18.26
N PRO A 16 -14.83 36.76 18.28
CA PRO A 16 -15.72 36.13 17.28
C PRO A 16 -15.41 36.52 15.84
N LYS A 17 -14.82 37.69 15.64
CA LYS A 17 -14.37 38.16 14.31
C LYS A 17 -13.19 37.36 13.80
N ARG A 18 -12.23 37.05 14.64
CA ARG A 18 -11.01 36.33 14.25
C ARG A 18 -11.26 34.82 14.04
N THR A 19 -12.20 34.26 14.81
CA THR A 19 -12.64 32.88 14.54
C THR A 19 -13.38 32.79 13.22
N ALA A 20 -14.23 33.77 12.87
CA ALA A 20 -14.89 33.81 11.57
C ALA A 20 -13.91 34.01 10.40
N GLU A 21 -12.89 34.87 10.55
CA GLU A 21 -11.83 35.06 9.56
C GLU A 21 -10.97 33.77 9.38
N LEU A 22 -10.68 33.05 10.46
CA LEU A 22 -9.97 31.78 10.41
C LEU A 22 -10.81 30.66 9.77
N GLU A 23 -12.10 30.62 10.06
CA GLU A 23 -13.01 29.67 9.40
C GLU A 23 -13.14 29.97 7.90
N GLU A 24 -13.24 31.24 7.52
CA GLU A 24 -13.29 31.65 6.12
C GLU A 24 -11.97 31.31 5.38
N LEU A 25 -10.81 31.57 6.01
CA LEU A 25 -9.50 31.18 5.47
C LEU A 25 -9.33 29.64 5.36
N LEU A 26 -9.89 28.87 6.31
CA LEU A 26 -9.86 27.41 6.24
C LEU A 26 -10.77 26.88 5.13
N ILE A 27 -11.95 27.49 4.96
CA ILE A 27 -12.90 27.15 3.88
C ILE A 27 -12.28 27.46 2.52
N ASP A 28 -11.64 28.64 2.38
CA ASP A 28 -10.95 29.02 1.14
C ASP A 28 -9.74 28.11 0.86
N ALA A 29 -8.96 27.73 1.88
CA ALA A 29 -7.84 26.81 1.73
C ALA A 29 -8.32 25.39 1.34
N GLU A 30 -9.43 24.90 1.92
CA GLU A 30 -10.04 23.63 1.53
C GLU A 30 -10.62 23.70 0.11
N ALA A 31 -11.23 24.83 -0.29
CA ALA A 31 -11.75 25.05 -1.63
C ALA A 31 -10.62 25.13 -2.69
N ASP A 32 -9.48 25.77 -2.35
CA ASP A 32 -8.30 25.82 -3.22
C ASP A 32 -7.65 24.43 -3.36
N ASP A 33 -7.58 23.63 -2.28
CA ASP A 33 -7.12 22.24 -2.34
C ASP A 33 -8.06 21.35 -3.17
N GLU A 34 -9.38 21.56 -3.10
CA GLU A 34 -10.35 20.87 -3.96
C GLU A 34 -10.22 21.29 -5.43
N GLN A 35 -9.96 22.57 -5.73
CA GLN A 35 -9.78 23.06 -7.11
C GLN A 35 -8.47 22.58 -7.72
N VAL A 36 -7.38 22.51 -6.96
CA VAL A 36 -6.09 21.95 -7.41
C VAL A 36 -6.21 20.44 -7.71
N GLN A 37 -7.10 19.72 -7.02
CA GLN A 37 -7.40 18.33 -7.31
C GLN A 37 -8.27 18.11 -8.57
N GLN A 38 -9.01 19.11 -9.02
CA GLN A 38 -9.95 18.97 -10.16
C GLN A 38 -9.35 19.24 -11.55
N THR A 39 -8.11 19.68 -11.67
CA THR A 39 -7.56 20.24 -12.92
C THR A 39 -6.66 19.31 -13.73
N GLN A 40 -6.75 17.99 -13.57
CA GLN A 40 -6.09 17.09 -14.53
C GLN A 40 -7.15 16.37 -15.37
N PRO A 41 -7.24 16.65 -16.69
CA PRO A 41 -8.11 15.88 -17.56
C PRO A 41 -7.61 14.42 -17.58
N LEU A 42 -8.50 13.50 -17.25
CA LEU A 42 -8.28 12.06 -17.39
C LEU A 42 -7.93 11.74 -18.85
N LEU A 43 -6.63 11.63 -19.17
CA LEU A 43 -6.14 11.19 -20.48
C LEU A 43 -6.44 9.70 -20.74
N VAL A 44 -6.88 8.97 -19.70
CA VAL A 44 -7.19 7.55 -19.76
C VAL A 44 -8.67 7.32 -19.51
N ARG A 45 -9.29 6.41 -20.27
CA ARG A 45 -10.70 6.05 -20.08
C ARG A 45 -10.94 5.55 -18.64
N PRO A 46 -11.98 6.02 -17.93
CA PRO A 46 -12.19 5.73 -16.49
C PRO A 46 -12.26 4.23 -16.17
N TRP A 47 -12.74 3.41 -17.09
CA TRP A 47 -12.80 1.97 -16.91
C TRP A 47 -11.43 1.29 -16.95
N LEU A 48 -10.44 1.84 -17.69
CA LEU A 48 -9.06 1.34 -17.69
C LEU A 48 -8.36 1.64 -16.37
N LEU A 49 -8.59 2.82 -15.80
CA LEU A 49 -8.09 3.17 -14.46
C LEU A 49 -8.68 2.26 -13.40
N LEU A 50 -9.99 1.98 -13.49
CA LEU A 50 -10.64 1.05 -12.56
C LEU A 50 -10.07 -0.36 -12.70
N LEU A 51 -9.87 -0.84 -13.92
CA LEU A 51 -9.28 -2.15 -14.17
C LEU A 51 -7.86 -2.23 -13.59
N GLY A 52 -7.02 -1.22 -13.85
CA GLY A 52 -5.68 -1.13 -13.28
C GLY A 52 -5.71 -1.12 -11.75
N LEU A 53 -6.59 -0.34 -11.14
CA LEU A 53 -6.78 -0.29 -9.70
C LEU A 53 -7.13 -1.67 -9.10
N ILE A 54 -8.05 -2.40 -9.73
CA ILE A 54 -8.45 -3.76 -9.32
C ILE A 54 -7.28 -4.73 -9.49
N LEU A 55 -6.56 -4.69 -10.60
CA LEU A 55 -5.40 -5.56 -10.83
C LEU A 55 -4.28 -5.31 -9.82
N VAL A 56 -3.95 -4.06 -9.55
CA VAL A 56 -2.99 -3.69 -8.51
C VAL A 56 -3.45 -4.20 -7.14
N ALA A 57 -4.71 -3.96 -6.78
CA ALA A 57 -5.27 -4.39 -5.50
C ALA A 57 -5.23 -5.92 -5.34
N LEU A 58 -5.61 -6.68 -6.37
CA LEU A 58 -5.53 -8.14 -6.39
C LEU A 58 -4.10 -8.65 -6.13
N ASN A 59 -3.08 -7.89 -6.54
CA ASN A 59 -1.69 -8.30 -6.43
C ASN A 59 -0.99 -7.91 -5.11
N LEU A 60 -1.52 -6.92 -4.39
CA LEU A 60 -0.87 -6.46 -3.16
C LEU A 60 -0.87 -7.50 -2.04
N ARG A 61 -1.99 -8.19 -1.85
CA ARG A 61 -2.18 -9.11 -0.72
C ARG A 61 -1.54 -10.50 -0.90
N PRO A 62 -1.46 -11.10 -2.10
CA PRO A 62 -0.81 -12.38 -2.30
C PRO A 62 0.61 -12.46 -1.76
N ALA A 63 1.40 -11.41 -1.90
CA ALA A 63 2.77 -11.37 -1.40
C ALA A 63 2.87 -11.54 0.14
N LEU A 64 1.86 -11.12 0.89
CA LEU A 64 1.78 -11.33 2.35
C LEU A 64 1.08 -12.63 2.70
N SER A 65 -0.10 -12.88 2.09
CA SER A 65 -0.99 -13.97 2.48
C SER A 65 -0.50 -15.36 2.06
N SER A 66 0.36 -15.44 1.02
CA SER A 66 0.95 -16.71 0.57
C SER A 66 1.98 -17.28 1.56
N MET A 67 2.59 -16.45 2.41
CA MET A 67 3.62 -16.89 3.34
C MET A 67 3.05 -17.71 4.51
N ALA A 68 1.90 -17.33 5.05
CA ALA A 68 1.32 -17.95 6.24
C ALA A 68 1.09 -19.47 6.07
N PRO A 69 0.45 -19.97 5.00
CA PRO A 69 0.25 -21.40 4.82
C PRO A 69 1.55 -22.17 4.55
N MET A 70 2.58 -21.51 4.01
CA MET A 70 3.86 -22.15 3.69
C MET A 70 4.91 -22.05 4.81
N LEU A 71 4.62 -21.32 5.88
CA LEU A 71 5.59 -21.01 6.94
C LEU A 71 6.21 -22.27 7.57
N SER A 72 5.40 -23.29 7.83
CA SER A 72 5.88 -24.56 8.41
C SER A 72 6.84 -25.29 7.48
N GLU A 73 6.55 -25.33 6.18
CA GLU A 73 7.37 -26.00 5.19
C GLU A 73 8.68 -25.25 4.94
N VAL A 74 8.61 -23.93 4.80
CA VAL A 74 9.76 -23.04 4.69
C VAL A 74 10.68 -23.16 5.89
N SER A 75 10.11 -23.15 7.12
CA SER A 75 10.90 -23.26 8.35
C SER A 75 11.61 -24.60 8.45
N LYS A 76 10.96 -25.68 8.04
CA LYS A 76 11.58 -27.03 8.03
C LYS A 76 12.68 -27.14 6.97
N SER A 77 12.45 -26.63 5.77
CA SER A 77 13.38 -26.74 4.65
C SER A 77 14.65 -25.91 4.85
N LEU A 78 14.53 -24.75 5.49
CA LEU A 78 15.66 -23.84 5.75
C LEU A 78 16.23 -23.96 7.17
N GLY A 79 15.65 -24.78 8.03
CA GLY A 79 16.09 -24.95 9.41
C GLY A 79 15.88 -23.71 10.29
N LEU A 80 14.84 -22.91 9.99
CA LEU A 80 14.58 -21.66 10.71
C LEU A 80 14.16 -21.93 12.16
N SER A 81 14.70 -21.14 13.08
CA SER A 81 14.22 -21.13 14.48
C SER A 81 12.82 -20.53 14.58
N ALA A 82 12.12 -20.77 15.68
CA ALA A 82 10.81 -20.19 15.94
C ALA A 82 10.82 -18.66 15.93
N SER A 83 11.90 -18.03 16.40
CA SER A 83 12.07 -16.58 16.37
C SER A 83 12.26 -16.04 14.95
N GLN A 84 13.01 -16.73 14.10
CA GLN A 84 13.18 -16.35 12.68
C GLN A 84 11.87 -16.51 11.91
N ALA A 85 11.09 -17.57 12.15
CA ALA A 85 9.78 -17.76 11.56
C ALA A 85 8.80 -16.65 11.98
N GLY A 86 8.82 -16.25 13.26
CA GLY A 86 8.05 -15.12 13.75
C GLY A 86 8.49 -13.80 13.11
N LEU A 87 9.79 -13.56 13.00
CA LEU A 87 10.35 -12.38 12.35
C LEU A 87 9.93 -12.32 10.88
N LEU A 88 9.95 -13.43 10.16
CA LEU A 88 9.57 -13.52 8.75
C LEU A 88 8.14 -13.07 8.49
N THR A 89 7.24 -13.29 9.42
CA THR A 89 5.83 -12.86 9.32
C THR A 89 5.61 -11.43 9.78
N THR A 90 6.36 -10.95 10.76
CA THR A 90 6.21 -9.60 11.32
C THR A 90 6.98 -8.54 10.52
N LEU A 91 8.11 -8.91 9.95
CA LEU A 91 8.99 -8.00 9.20
C LEU A 91 8.29 -7.27 8.03
N PRO A 92 7.52 -7.95 7.16
CA PRO A 92 6.77 -7.25 6.10
C PRO A 92 5.73 -6.26 6.65
N VAL A 93 5.09 -6.59 7.77
CA VAL A 93 4.09 -5.71 8.41
C VAL A 93 4.75 -4.47 9.01
N LEU A 94 5.93 -4.62 9.63
CA LEU A 94 6.72 -3.48 10.10
C LEU A 94 7.17 -2.59 8.94
N CYS A 95 7.66 -3.19 7.86
CA CYS A 95 8.06 -2.45 6.65
C CYS A 95 6.88 -1.71 6.01
N LEU A 96 5.69 -2.32 5.99
CA LEU A 96 4.47 -1.68 5.51
C LEU A 96 4.21 -0.35 6.23
N GLY A 97 4.29 -0.33 7.56
CA GLY A 97 4.12 0.90 8.35
C GLY A 97 5.27 1.89 8.18
N LEU A 98 6.52 1.39 8.19
CA LEU A 98 7.72 2.23 8.10
C LEU A 98 7.86 2.96 6.76
N PHE A 99 7.49 2.30 5.66
CA PHE A 99 7.62 2.85 4.31
C PHE A 99 6.37 3.58 3.81
N ALA A 100 5.23 3.47 4.50
CA ALA A 100 4.00 4.19 4.17
C ALA A 100 4.18 5.72 4.03
N PRO A 101 4.93 6.42 4.91
CA PRO A 101 5.16 7.86 4.80
C PRO A 101 5.94 8.29 3.53
N LEU A 102 6.64 7.38 2.88
CA LEU A 102 7.33 7.67 1.61
C LEU A 102 6.36 7.85 0.43
N ALA A 103 5.16 7.31 0.53
CA ALA A 103 4.16 7.35 -0.55
C ALA A 103 3.85 8.78 -1.04
N PRO A 104 3.45 9.73 -0.19
CA PRO A 104 3.17 11.09 -0.63
C PRO A 104 4.42 11.82 -1.16
N VAL A 105 5.60 11.56 -0.60
CA VAL A 105 6.86 12.16 -1.05
C VAL A 105 7.21 11.69 -2.47
N LEU A 106 7.12 10.39 -2.72
CA LEU A 106 7.37 9.80 -4.03
C LEU A 106 6.32 10.27 -5.05
N ALA A 107 5.04 10.27 -4.69
CA ALA A 107 3.96 10.70 -5.56
C ALA A 107 4.10 12.18 -5.99
N ARG A 108 4.50 13.06 -5.07
CA ARG A 108 4.76 14.48 -5.38
C ARG A 108 5.95 14.68 -6.31
N ARG A 109 6.98 13.83 -6.22
CA ARG A 109 8.21 13.96 -7.01
C ARG A 109 8.11 13.33 -8.39
N PHE A 110 7.47 12.18 -8.52
CA PHE A 110 7.48 11.36 -9.74
C PHE A 110 6.09 11.16 -10.37
N GLY A 111 5.03 11.56 -9.68
CA GLY A 111 3.64 11.29 -10.07
C GLY A 111 3.16 9.92 -9.53
N ALA A 112 1.89 9.85 -9.13
CA ALA A 112 1.33 8.66 -8.47
C ALA A 112 1.39 7.41 -9.37
N GLU A 113 1.06 7.53 -10.66
CA GLU A 113 1.00 6.42 -11.61
C GLU A 113 2.39 5.80 -11.85
N ARG A 114 3.41 6.64 -12.02
CA ARG A 114 4.80 6.17 -12.22
C ARG A 114 5.34 5.49 -10.96
N VAL A 115 4.97 6.02 -9.80
CA VAL A 115 5.35 5.41 -8.51
C VAL A 115 4.69 4.05 -8.36
N VAL A 116 3.39 3.92 -8.64
CA VAL A 116 2.69 2.63 -8.59
C VAL A 116 3.37 1.60 -9.49
N LEU A 117 3.68 1.97 -10.75
CA LEU A 117 4.38 1.07 -11.68
C LEU A 117 5.77 0.66 -11.14
N GLY A 118 6.58 1.62 -10.70
CA GLY A 118 7.91 1.34 -10.16
C GLY A 118 7.87 0.45 -8.92
N ILE A 119 6.91 0.68 -8.04
CA ILE A 119 6.72 -0.13 -6.83
C ILE A 119 6.18 -1.53 -7.15
N LEU A 120 5.32 -1.70 -8.16
CA LEU A 120 4.90 -3.04 -8.63
C LEU A 120 6.08 -3.85 -9.17
N LEU A 121 6.97 -3.22 -9.92
CA LEU A 121 8.21 -3.87 -10.36
C LEU A 121 9.12 -4.24 -9.18
N THR A 122 9.21 -3.38 -8.17
CA THR A 122 9.94 -3.66 -6.92
C THR A 122 9.30 -4.83 -6.16
N LEU A 123 7.96 -4.89 -6.12
CA LEU A 123 7.21 -6.00 -5.52
C LEU A 123 7.50 -7.31 -6.26
N ALA A 124 7.43 -7.31 -7.59
CA ALA A 124 7.75 -8.48 -8.39
C ALA A 124 9.21 -8.95 -8.16
N GLY A 125 10.16 -8.01 -8.14
CA GLY A 125 11.55 -8.27 -7.79
C GLY A 125 11.70 -8.86 -6.38
N GLY A 126 10.96 -8.34 -5.40
CA GLY A 126 10.91 -8.87 -4.04
C GLY A 126 10.39 -10.30 -3.97
N ILE A 127 9.36 -10.64 -4.77
CA ILE A 127 8.82 -12.01 -4.84
C ILE A 127 9.84 -12.96 -5.50
N ILE A 128 10.53 -12.53 -6.55
CA ILE A 128 11.58 -13.32 -7.20
C ILE A 128 12.73 -13.55 -6.22
N LEU A 129 13.22 -12.50 -5.56
CA LEU A 129 14.31 -12.58 -4.60
C LEU A 129 13.97 -13.57 -3.45
N ARG A 130 12.74 -13.50 -2.94
CA ARG A 130 12.22 -14.38 -1.90
C ARG A 130 12.21 -15.85 -2.31
N SER A 131 11.98 -16.14 -3.58
CA SER A 131 11.85 -17.50 -4.12
C SER A 131 13.18 -18.12 -4.56
N SER A 132 14.24 -17.31 -4.81
CA SER A 132 15.43 -17.78 -5.52
C SER A 132 16.70 -17.88 -4.67
N PHE A 133 16.80 -17.13 -3.54
CA PHE A 133 18.07 -16.93 -2.83
C PHE A 133 18.07 -17.48 -1.39
N GLY A 134 17.32 -18.55 -1.11
CA GLY A 134 17.31 -19.20 0.20
C GLY A 134 16.88 -18.28 1.36
N GLU A 135 17.52 -18.43 2.53
CA GLU A 135 17.15 -17.68 3.73
C GLU A 135 17.33 -16.16 3.55
N ILE A 136 18.49 -15.71 3.05
CA ILE A 136 18.77 -14.28 2.86
C ILE A 136 17.78 -13.65 1.88
N GLY A 137 17.51 -14.31 0.76
CA GLY A 137 16.55 -13.87 -0.23
C GLY A 137 15.13 -13.81 0.32
N LEU A 138 14.78 -14.77 1.18
CA LEU A 138 13.48 -14.83 1.82
C LEU A 138 13.21 -13.61 2.70
N PHE A 139 14.15 -13.22 3.55
CA PHE A 139 14.04 -12.03 4.40
C PHE A 139 14.10 -10.74 3.60
N ALA A 140 15.09 -10.59 2.71
CA ALA A 140 15.25 -9.39 1.88
C ALA A 140 14.04 -9.17 0.95
N GLY A 141 13.54 -10.23 0.32
CA GLY A 141 12.35 -10.16 -0.51
C GLY A 141 11.08 -9.83 0.28
N SER A 142 10.98 -10.29 1.54
CA SER A 142 9.87 -9.96 2.43
C SER A 142 9.90 -8.48 2.85
N VAL A 143 11.07 -7.90 3.08
CA VAL A 143 11.25 -6.45 3.32
C VAL A 143 10.79 -5.64 2.10
N LEU A 144 11.26 -6.01 0.90
CA LEU A 144 10.88 -5.33 -0.34
C LEU A 144 9.38 -5.43 -0.60
N ALA A 145 8.78 -6.60 -0.38
CA ALA A 145 7.34 -6.79 -0.53
C ALA A 145 6.56 -5.92 0.47
N GLY A 146 6.94 -5.93 1.75
CA GLY A 146 6.30 -5.11 2.78
C GLY A 146 6.40 -3.61 2.49
N ALA A 147 7.58 -3.12 2.09
CA ALA A 147 7.82 -1.74 1.70
C ALA A 147 6.96 -1.33 0.50
N SER A 148 6.92 -2.17 -0.54
CA SER A 148 6.11 -1.97 -1.75
C SER A 148 4.63 -1.86 -1.42
N ILE A 149 4.11 -2.79 -0.62
CA ILE A 149 2.70 -2.82 -0.22
C ILE A 149 2.36 -1.59 0.63
N GLY A 150 3.27 -1.15 1.52
CA GLY A 150 3.09 0.05 2.34
C GLY A 150 2.90 1.31 1.50
N VAL A 151 3.76 1.51 0.50
CA VAL A 151 3.69 2.68 -0.39
C VAL A 151 2.43 2.65 -1.25
N ILE A 152 2.13 1.52 -1.93
CA ILE A 152 0.94 1.42 -2.79
C ILE A 152 -0.34 1.54 -1.96
N GLY A 153 -0.38 0.94 -0.76
CA GLY A 153 -1.54 0.98 0.12
C GLY A 153 -1.98 2.39 0.53
N VAL A 154 -1.06 3.35 0.56
CA VAL A 154 -1.36 4.77 0.76
C VAL A 154 -1.75 5.47 -0.54
N LEU A 155 -1.11 5.10 -1.67
CA LEU A 155 -1.38 5.75 -2.96
C LEU A 155 -2.75 5.40 -3.54
N LEU A 156 -3.21 4.13 -3.41
CA LEU A 156 -4.49 3.70 -3.97
C LEU A 156 -5.69 4.53 -3.51
N PRO A 157 -5.92 4.74 -2.20
CA PRO A 157 -7.01 5.61 -1.73
C PRO A 157 -6.88 7.04 -2.25
N GLY A 158 -5.64 7.57 -2.38
CA GLY A 158 -5.38 8.88 -2.94
C GLY A 158 -5.81 9.00 -4.40
N ILE A 159 -5.45 8.01 -5.24
CA ILE A 159 -5.86 7.93 -6.64
C ILE A 159 -7.39 7.82 -6.75
N VAL A 160 -8.02 6.98 -5.91
CA VAL A 160 -9.48 6.84 -5.90
C VAL A 160 -10.18 8.16 -5.57
N LYS A 161 -9.70 8.89 -4.57
CA LYS A 161 -10.27 10.19 -4.20
C LYS A 161 -10.09 11.23 -5.31
N ARG A 162 -8.92 11.24 -5.97
CA ARG A 162 -8.60 12.18 -7.06
C ARG A 162 -9.44 11.91 -8.31
N ASP A 163 -9.47 10.64 -8.77
CA ASP A 163 -10.00 10.29 -10.09
C ASP A 163 -11.48 9.89 -10.05
N PHE A 164 -11.97 9.44 -8.90
CA PHE A 164 -13.34 8.98 -8.70
C PHE A 164 -14.04 9.70 -7.54
N ALA A 165 -13.83 11.00 -7.37
CA ALA A 165 -14.33 11.79 -6.23
C ALA A 165 -15.83 11.58 -5.97
N LYS A 166 -16.67 11.58 -7.02
CA LYS A 166 -18.13 11.39 -6.91
C LYS A 166 -18.56 9.97 -6.49
N GLN A 167 -17.70 8.98 -6.65
CA GLN A 167 -17.96 7.56 -6.37
C GLN A 167 -16.88 6.94 -5.49
N ALA A 168 -16.12 7.76 -4.76
CA ALA A 168 -14.97 7.33 -3.98
C ALA A 168 -15.31 6.20 -3.00
N GLY A 169 -16.46 6.24 -2.33
CA GLY A 169 -16.93 5.18 -1.43
C GLY A 169 -17.12 3.84 -2.14
N THR A 170 -17.80 3.83 -3.30
CA THR A 170 -18.01 2.61 -4.08
C THR A 170 -16.70 2.05 -4.62
N MET A 171 -15.82 2.92 -5.15
CA MET A 171 -14.52 2.51 -5.67
C MET A 171 -13.61 1.97 -4.56
N THR A 172 -13.65 2.59 -3.37
CA THR A 172 -12.96 2.06 -2.18
C THR A 172 -13.46 0.67 -1.81
N GLY A 173 -14.78 0.44 -1.84
CA GLY A 173 -15.38 -0.87 -1.64
C GLY A 173 -14.89 -1.90 -2.66
N VAL A 174 -14.89 -1.56 -3.95
CA VAL A 174 -14.47 -2.45 -5.04
C VAL A 174 -13.00 -2.85 -4.89
N TYR A 175 -12.09 -1.89 -4.70
CA TYR A 175 -10.67 -2.27 -4.55
C TYR A 175 -10.40 -3.02 -3.24
N THR A 176 -11.12 -2.75 -2.17
CA THR A 176 -11.00 -3.49 -0.91
C THR A 176 -11.47 -4.95 -1.08
N MET A 177 -12.56 -5.17 -1.83
CA MET A 177 -12.98 -6.53 -2.20
C MET A 177 -11.90 -7.23 -3.04
N ALA A 178 -11.28 -6.54 -3.99
CA ALA A 178 -10.17 -7.08 -4.79
C ALA A 178 -8.96 -7.46 -3.91
N LEU A 179 -8.60 -6.61 -2.92
CA LEU A 179 -7.56 -6.94 -1.92
C LEU A 179 -7.90 -8.22 -1.14
N CYS A 180 -9.13 -8.34 -0.66
CA CYS A 180 -9.59 -9.52 0.10
C CYS A 180 -9.61 -10.78 -0.79
N LEU A 181 -10.06 -10.65 -2.03
CA LEU A 181 -10.07 -11.76 -3.00
C LEU A 181 -8.64 -12.23 -3.30
N GLY A 182 -7.71 -11.30 -3.55
CA GLY A 182 -6.30 -11.62 -3.74
C GLY A 182 -5.68 -12.35 -2.54
N ALA A 183 -6.00 -11.91 -1.32
CA ALA A 183 -5.57 -12.58 -0.09
C ALA A 183 -6.12 -14.01 0.03
N ALA A 184 -7.42 -14.18 -0.23
CA ALA A 184 -8.09 -15.49 -0.16
C ALA A 184 -7.54 -16.46 -1.22
N MET A 185 -7.35 -16.00 -2.46
CA MET A 185 -6.73 -16.79 -3.52
C MET A 185 -5.31 -17.21 -3.14
N ALA A 186 -4.50 -16.32 -2.60
CA ALA A 186 -3.15 -16.63 -2.19
C ALA A 186 -3.13 -17.66 -1.03
N ALA A 187 -3.94 -17.45 -0.01
CA ALA A 187 -4.00 -18.37 1.13
C ALA A 187 -4.49 -19.77 0.72
N GLY A 188 -5.47 -19.85 -0.18
CA GLY A 188 -6.04 -21.12 -0.62
C GLY A 188 -5.26 -21.82 -1.73
N ALA A 189 -4.64 -21.08 -2.66
CA ALA A 189 -3.99 -21.65 -3.83
C ALA A 189 -2.50 -21.97 -3.64
N THR A 190 -1.79 -21.31 -2.70
CA THR A 190 -0.34 -21.45 -2.58
C THR A 190 0.09 -22.88 -2.20
N VAL A 191 -0.64 -23.56 -1.32
CA VAL A 191 -0.33 -24.95 -0.93
C VAL A 191 -0.57 -25.91 -2.09
N PRO A 192 -1.76 -25.97 -2.74
CA PRO A 192 -1.97 -26.80 -3.93
C PRO A 192 -0.96 -26.56 -5.05
N LEU A 193 -0.57 -25.27 -5.25
CA LEU A 193 0.45 -24.92 -6.23
C LEU A 193 1.82 -25.50 -5.86
N SER A 194 2.24 -25.40 -4.60
CA SER A 194 3.51 -25.99 -4.17
C SER A 194 3.52 -27.52 -4.33
N GLU A 195 2.41 -28.18 -4.05
CA GLU A 195 2.25 -29.63 -4.24
C GLU A 195 2.35 -30.04 -5.72
N HIS A 196 1.80 -29.22 -6.61
CA HIS A 196 1.88 -29.44 -8.07
C HIS A 196 3.30 -29.29 -8.60
N PHE A 197 4.13 -28.45 -7.97
CA PHE A 197 5.54 -28.23 -8.31
C PHE A 197 6.50 -29.01 -7.38
N ASP A 198 6.30 -30.32 -7.25
CA ASP A 198 7.15 -31.25 -6.49
C ASP A 198 7.41 -30.82 -5.04
N LYS A 199 6.41 -30.22 -4.38
CA LYS A 199 6.50 -29.65 -3.03
C LYS A 199 7.56 -28.55 -2.87
N SER A 200 7.80 -27.81 -3.94
CA SER A 200 8.72 -26.66 -3.90
C SER A 200 8.00 -25.42 -3.37
N TRP A 201 8.27 -25.07 -2.10
CA TRP A 201 7.76 -23.82 -1.50
C TRP A 201 8.19 -22.59 -2.31
N ALA A 202 9.38 -22.62 -2.89
CA ALA A 202 9.91 -21.51 -3.70
C ALA A 202 9.06 -21.29 -4.97
N MET A 203 8.64 -22.36 -5.65
CA MET A 203 7.75 -22.29 -6.82
C MET A 203 6.34 -21.82 -6.43
N GLY A 204 5.80 -22.34 -5.31
CA GLY A 204 4.50 -21.93 -4.80
C GLY A 204 4.44 -20.43 -4.46
N LEU A 205 5.50 -19.88 -3.87
CA LEU A 205 5.61 -18.45 -3.59
C LEU A 205 5.95 -17.64 -4.85
N GLY A 206 6.79 -18.17 -5.72
CA GLY A 206 7.24 -17.51 -6.96
C GLY A 206 6.13 -17.34 -7.99
N PHE A 207 5.12 -18.22 -8.00
CA PHE A 207 3.98 -18.12 -8.90
C PHE A 207 3.30 -16.75 -8.87
N TRP A 208 3.28 -16.11 -7.71
CA TRP A 208 2.65 -14.79 -7.51
C TRP A 208 3.39 -13.63 -8.21
N VAL A 209 4.55 -13.89 -8.81
CA VAL A 209 5.22 -12.93 -9.71
C VAL A 209 4.41 -12.70 -10.99
N ILE A 210 3.77 -13.76 -11.52
CA ILE A 210 3.04 -13.67 -12.79
C ILE A 210 1.93 -12.61 -12.74
N PRO A 211 0.96 -12.68 -11.81
CA PRO A 211 -0.05 -11.64 -11.71
C PRO A 211 0.53 -10.27 -11.36
N ALA A 212 1.64 -10.20 -10.60
CA ALA A 212 2.28 -8.91 -10.28
C ALA A 212 2.91 -8.22 -11.51
N LEU A 213 3.34 -8.98 -12.51
CA LEU A 213 3.85 -8.43 -13.78
C LEU A 213 2.73 -8.09 -14.77
N VAL A 214 1.54 -8.66 -14.60
CA VAL A 214 0.37 -8.40 -15.46
C VAL A 214 -0.39 -7.15 -15.01
N ALA A 215 -0.26 -6.76 -13.73
CA ALA A 215 -0.93 -5.60 -13.15
C ALA A 215 -0.25 -4.29 -13.53
#